data_272778b42f6cb90b02744a1544757c20
#
_entry.id   272778b42f6cb90b02744a1544757c20
#
_cell.length_a   1.000
_cell.length_b   1.000
_cell.length_c   1.000
_cell.angle_alpha   90.00
_cell.angle_beta   90.00
_cell.angle_gamma   90.00
#
_symmetry.space_group_name_H-M   'P 1'
#
loop_
_entity.id
_entity.type
_entity.pdbx_description
1 polymer ?
#
loop_
_entity_poly.entity_id
_entity_poly.type
_entity_poly.pdbx_seq_one_letter_code
_entity_poly.pdbx_strand_id
1 'polypeptide(L)'
;GQRIDDLSLEQERRYMHHYNFPPYSVGETGFMRGPKRRDIGHGALAERALLPVLPSELDFPYTIRIVSEILESNGSSSMASVCGSSLSLMDAGVQISAPVAGTAMGLIKEGDDYVVLTDIAGVEDHLGDMDFKVAGTADGITALQMDIKITGVTFEILTEALEQARKA
;
A
#
# COMPACT_ATOMS: atom_id res chain seq x y z
N GLY A 1 5.22 -8.22 -21.82
CA GLY A 1 4.57 -7.19 -21.03
C GLY A 1 3.10 -7.00 -21.42
N GLN A 2 2.38 -6.22 -20.66
CA GLN A 2 1.02 -5.81 -21.00
C GLN A 2 1.07 -4.65 -22.00
N ARG A 3 0.40 -4.78 -23.16
CA ARG A 3 0.25 -3.66 -24.08
C ARG A 3 -0.74 -2.65 -23.52
N ILE A 4 -0.36 -1.38 -23.59
CA ILE A 4 -1.21 -0.27 -23.14
C ILE A 4 -1.78 0.41 -24.38
N ASP A 5 -3.12 0.55 -24.41
CA ASP A 5 -3.85 1.25 -25.46
C ASP A 5 -4.59 2.42 -24.81
N ASP A 6 -3.83 3.42 -24.40
CA ASP A 6 -4.31 4.68 -23.87
C ASP A 6 -3.52 5.87 -24.46
N LEU A 7 -3.75 7.07 -23.96
CA LEU A 7 -3.08 8.29 -24.39
C LEU A 7 -1.67 8.48 -23.80
N SER A 8 -1.14 7.50 -23.05
CA SER A 8 0.21 7.56 -22.50
C SER A 8 1.26 7.28 -23.57
N LEU A 9 2.51 7.73 -23.33
CA LEU A 9 3.64 7.42 -24.19
C LEU A 9 4.16 5.99 -23.99
N GLU A 10 3.77 5.33 -22.89
CA GLU A 10 4.15 3.96 -22.60
C GLU A 10 3.27 3.00 -23.44
N GLN A 11 3.90 2.21 -24.30
CA GLN A 11 3.21 1.21 -25.12
C GLN A 11 3.13 -0.17 -24.46
N GLU A 12 4.01 -0.45 -23.50
CA GLU A 12 4.08 -1.73 -22.80
C GLU A 12 4.35 -1.55 -21.31
N ARG A 13 3.65 -2.32 -20.49
CA ARG A 13 3.86 -2.35 -19.05
C ARG A 13 4.54 -3.66 -18.66
N ARG A 14 5.72 -3.56 -18.08
CA ARG A 14 6.55 -4.67 -17.62
C ARG A 14 6.22 -5.15 -16.22
N TYR A 15 5.70 -4.27 -15.39
CA TYR A 15 5.35 -4.55 -14.01
C TYR A 15 3.84 -4.37 -13.79
N MET A 16 3.23 -5.34 -13.11
CA MET A 16 1.81 -5.35 -12.78
C MET A 16 1.62 -5.87 -11.36
N HIS A 17 0.73 -5.24 -10.62
CA HIS A 17 0.30 -5.72 -9.31
C HIS A 17 -1.22 -5.92 -9.30
N HIS A 18 -1.65 -7.16 -9.23
CA HIS A 18 -3.06 -7.53 -9.12
C HIS A 18 -3.41 -7.73 -7.65
N TYR A 19 -4.43 -7.04 -7.19
CA TYR A 19 -4.91 -7.10 -5.82
C TYR A 19 -6.35 -7.59 -5.82
N ASN A 20 -6.62 -8.70 -5.12
CA ASN A 20 -7.91 -9.33 -5.04
C ASN A 20 -8.38 -9.36 -3.58
N PHE A 21 -9.51 -8.67 -3.33
CA PHE A 21 -10.12 -8.57 -2.00
C PHE A 21 -11.57 -9.09 -2.05
N PRO A 22 -11.76 -10.42 -1.97
CA PRO A 22 -13.09 -11.00 -1.98
C PRO A 22 -13.87 -10.65 -0.70
N PRO A 23 -15.21 -10.68 -0.72
CA PRO A 23 -16.03 -10.33 0.45
C PRO A 23 -15.72 -11.14 1.69
N TYR A 24 -15.40 -12.42 1.54
CA TYR A 24 -15.09 -13.31 2.65
C TYR A 24 -13.85 -12.91 3.45
N SER A 25 -12.95 -12.10 2.88
CA SER A 25 -11.74 -11.61 3.59
C SER A 25 -12.06 -10.81 4.87
N VAL A 26 -13.27 -10.26 4.96
CA VAL A 26 -13.79 -9.55 6.13
C VAL A 26 -15.06 -10.19 6.70
N GLY A 27 -15.29 -11.48 6.37
CA GLY A 27 -16.46 -12.21 6.84
C GLY A 27 -17.79 -11.81 6.20
N GLU A 28 -17.76 -11.07 5.10
CA GLU A 28 -18.97 -10.66 4.37
C GLU A 28 -19.37 -11.69 3.32
N THR A 29 -20.67 -11.78 3.05
CA THR A 29 -21.20 -12.48 1.88
C THR A 29 -21.39 -11.52 0.72
N GLY A 30 -21.09 -11.96 -0.50
CA GLY A 30 -21.22 -11.12 -1.68
C GLY A 30 -20.87 -11.84 -2.96
N PHE A 31 -21.31 -11.27 -4.09
CA PHE A 31 -20.98 -11.82 -5.40
C PHE A 31 -19.50 -11.58 -5.74
N MET A 32 -18.84 -12.64 -6.20
CA MET A 32 -17.51 -12.58 -6.81
C MET A 32 -17.63 -11.97 -8.19
N ARG A 33 -17.37 -10.67 -8.30
CA ARG A 33 -17.37 -9.90 -9.55
C ARG A 33 -15.97 -9.39 -9.86
N GLY A 34 -15.81 -8.69 -10.98
CA GLY A 34 -14.56 -8.01 -11.33
C GLY A 34 -14.11 -6.99 -10.25
N PRO A 35 -12.91 -6.40 -10.43
CA PRO A 35 -12.28 -5.54 -9.43
C PRO A 35 -13.20 -4.40 -8.98
N LYS A 36 -13.29 -4.19 -7.67
CA LYS A 36 -13.98 -3.07 -7.05
C LYS A 36 -13.03 -1.89 -6.85
N ARG A 37 -13.53 -0.74 -6.39
CA ARG A 37 -12.71 0.46 -6.10
C ARG A 37 -11.55 0.16 -5.14
N ARG A 38 -11.78 -0.69 -4.12
CA ARG A 38 -10.75 -1.12 -3.17
C ARG A 38 -9.64 -1.89 -3.89
N ASP A 39 -9.99 -2.86 -4.72
CA ASP A 39 -9.00 -3.67 -5.46
C ASP A 39 -8.12 -2.77 -6.35
N ILE A 40 -8.74 -1.83 -7.06
CA ILE A 40 -8.03 -0.90 -7.93
C ILE A 40 -7.13 0.04 -7.12
N GLY A 41 -7.65 0.68 -6.06
CA GLY A 41 -6.92 1.65 -5.25
C GLY A 41 -5.78 1.04 -4.47
N HIS A 42 -6.02 -0.10 -3.80
CA HIS A 42 -5.00 -0.80 -3.03
C HIS A 42 -3.94 -1.43 -3.94
N GLY A 43 -4.35 -2.01 -5.06
CA GLY A 43 -3.42 -2.53 -6.07
C GLY A 43 -2.50 -1.45 -6.62
N ALA A 44 -3.06 -0.27 -6.99
CA ALA A 44 -2.28 0.86 -7.48
C ALA A 44 -1.33 1.44 -6.42
N LEU A 45 -1.72 1.44 -5.14
CA LEU A 45 -0.85 1.87 -4.04
C LEU A 45 0.34 0.91 -3.87
N ALA A 46 0.08 -0.39 -3.84
CA ALA A 46 1.11 -1.41 -3.72
C ALA A 46 2.04 -1.43 -4.95
N GLU A 47 1.48 -1.26 -6.15
CA GLU A 47 2.26 -1.14 -7.39
C GLU A 47 3.24 0.05 -7.33
N ARG A 48 2.75 1.23 -6.95
CA ARG A 48 3.59 2.44 -6.81
C ARG A 48 4.65 2.31 -5.74
N ALA A 49 4.35 1.64 -4.63
CA ALA A 49 5.29 1.46 -3.53
C ALA A 49 6.55 0.70 -3.94
N LEU A 50 6.41 -0.28 -4.84
CA LEU A 50 7.50 -1.16 -5.27
C LEU A 50 8.20 -0.69 -6.55
N LEU A 51 7.52 0.09 -7.40
CA LEU A 51 8.05 0.51 -8.69
C LEU A 51 9.47 1.13 -8.62
N PRO A 52 9.80 2.01 -7.66
CA PRO A 52 11.12 2.65 -7.59
C PRO A 52 12.29 1.70 -7.31
N VAL A 53 12.01 0.52 -6.74
CA VAL A 53 13.05 -0.45 -6.35
C VAL A 53 13.23 -1.60 -7.34
N LEU A 54 12.40 -1.66 -8.39
CA LEU A 54 12.49 -2.71 -9.39
C LEU A 54 13.71 -2.52 -10.29
N PRO A 55 14.35 -3.62 -10.72
CA PRO A 55 15.48 -3.56 -11.63
C PRO A 55 15.07 -3.03 -13.01
N SER A 56 16.03 -2.44 -13.72
CA SER A 56 15.85 -1.99 -15.09
C SER A 56 15.57 -3.17 -16.04
N GLU A 57 15.06 -2.88 -17.22
CA GLU A 57 14.85 -3.90 -18.25
C GLU A 57 16.16 -4.54 -18.74
N LEU A 58 17.25 -3.79 -18.68
CA LEU A 58 18.57 -4.30 -19.07
C LEU A 58 19.10 -5.31 -18.05
N ASP A 59 18.84 -5.09 -16.77
CA ASP A 59 19.31 -5.96 -15.69
C ASP A 59 18.37 -7.16 -15.47
N PHE A 60 17.07 -6.99 -15.74
CA PHE A 60 16.06 -8.01 -15.56
C PHE A 60 15.02 -7.97 -16.70
N PRO A 61 15.30 -8.62 -17.85
CA PRO A 61 14.50 -8.53 -19.07
C PRO A 61 13.21 -9.36 -19.04
N TYR A 62 12.59 -9.49 -17.88
CA TYR A 62 11.36 -10.26 -17.69
C TYR A 62 10.21 -9.38 -17.23
N THR A 63 8.99 -9.80 -17.56
CA THR A 63 7.77 -9.20 -16.99
C THR A 63 7.60 -9.67 -15.55
N ILE A 64 7.35 -8.72 -14.65
CA ILE A 64 7.04 -8.97 -13.25
C ILE A 64 5.53 -8.85 -13.06
N ARG A 65 4.90 -9.90 -12.58
CA ARG A 65 3.49 -9.92 -12.21
C ARG A 65 3.36 -10.38 -10.76
N ILE A 66 2.91 -9.49 -9.90
CA ILE A 66 2.57 -9.79 -8.50
C ILE A 66 1.07 -9.96 -8.38
N VAL A 67 0.65 -10.92 -7.58
CA VAL A 67 -0.76 -11.17 -7.26
C VAL A 67 -0.90 -11.24 -5.74
N SER A 68 -1.69 -10.34 -5.18
CA SER A 68 -2.07 -10.35 -3.77
C SER A 68 -3.48 -10.89 -3.62
N GLU A 69 -3.60 -12.11 -3.09
CA GLU A 69 -4.86 -12.74 -2.73
C GLU A 69 -5.11 -12.53 -1.24
N ILE A 70 -6.09 -11.70 -0.89
CA ILE A 70 -6.40 -11.39 0.49
C ILE A 70 -7.41 -12.40 1.03
N LEU A 71 -6.95 -13.35 1.83
CA LEU A 71 -7.79 -14.41 2.38
C LEU A 71 -8.51 -13.98 3.66
N GLU A 72 -7.87 -13.12 4.47
CA GLU A 72 -8.40 -12.56 5.69
C GLU A 72 -7.80 -11.17 5.93
N SER A 73 -8.58 -10.24 6.50
CA SER A 73 -8.12 -8.89 6.78
C SER A 73 -8.82 -8.30 8.00
N ASN A 74 -8.03 -7.71 8.89
CA ASN A 74 -8.51 -6.85 9.99
C ASN A 74 -7.67 -5.57 10.05
N GLY A 75 -7.62 -4.85 8.96
CA GLY A 75 -6.83 -3.61 8.78
C GLY A 75 -5.68 -3.79 7.79
N SER A 76 -5.34 -2.73 7.15
CA SER A 76 -4.23 -2.51 6.21
C SER A 76 -3.73 -3.66 5.33
N SER A 77 -4.65 -4.36 4.68
CA SER A 77 -4.32 -5.40 3.69
C SER A 77 -3.45 -4.88 2.53
N SER A 78 -3.52 -3.59 2.20
CA SER A 78 -2.64 -2.97 1.20
C SER A 78 -1.18 -2.89 1.65
N MET A 79 -0.93 -2.56 2.92
CA MET A 79 0.45 -2.52 3.45
C MET A 79 1.00 -3.93 3.67
N ALA A 80 0.17 -4.88 4.08
CA ALA A 80 0.53 -6.30 4.07
C ALA A 80 0.91 -6.77 2.66
N SER A 81 0.18 -6.32 1.62
CA SER A 81 0.53 -6.61 0.23
C SER A 81 1.87 -6.01 -0.19
N VAL A 82 2.20 -4.80 0.24
CA VAL A 82 3.51 -4.18 0.00
C VAL A 82 4.64 -5.02 0.62
N CYS A 83 4.53 -5.33 1.91
CA CYS A 83 5.53 -6.12 2.63
C CYS A 83 5.68 -7.53 2.03
N GLY A 84 4.56 -8.23 1.81
CA GLY A 84 4.55 -9.57 1.23
C GLY A 84 5.10 -9.59 -0.19
N SER A 85 4.82 -8.57 -0.99
CA SER A 85 5.35 -8.46 -2.35
C SER A 85 6.86 -8.19 -2.37
N SER A 86 7.36 -7.36 -1.43
CA SER A 86 8.80 -7.14 -1.27
C SER A 86 9.52 -8.45 -0.93
N LEU A 87 8.99 -9.22 0.01
CA LEU A 87 9.52 -10.55 0.37
C LEU A 87 9.44 -11.52 -0.82
N SER A 88 8.33 -11.55 -1.53
CA SER A 88 8.11 -12.43 -2.68
C SER A 88 9.06 -12.13 -3.85
N LEU A 89 9.34 -10.84 -4.11
CA LEU A 89 10.32 -10.43 -5.12
C LEU A 89 11.72 -10.92 -4.77
N MET A 90 12.13 -10.78 -3.51
CA MET A 90 13.43 -11.25 -3.04
C MET A 90 13.54 -12.78 -3.10
N ASP A 91 12.49 -13.50 -2.68
CA ASP A 91 12.45 -14.97 -2.73
C ASP A 91 12.49 -15.50 -4.17
N ALA A 92 11.82 -14.80 -5.10
CA ALA A 92 11.85 -15.12 -6.53
C ALA A 92 13.18 -14.77 -7.22
N GLY A 93 14.15 -14.20 -6.50
CA GLY A 93 15.46 -13.82 -7.04
C GLY A 93 15.45 -12.53 -7.89
N VAL A 94 14.40 -11.73 -7.80
CA VAL A 94 14.37 -10.40 -8.42
C VAL A 94 15.27 -9.46 -7.63
N GLN A 95 16.27 -8.89 -8.28
CA GLN A 95 17.25 -8.01 -7.63
C GLN A 95 16.67 -6.60 -7.44
N ILE A 96 15.80 -6.43 -6.45
CA ILE A 96 15.32 -5.10 -6.04
C ILE A 96 16.45 -4.31 -5.38
N SER A 97 16.47 -2.99 -5.59
CA SER A 97 17.54 -2.12 -5.06
C SER A 97 17.52 -2.00 -3.53
N ALA A 98 16.35 -2.13 -2.91
CA ALA A 98 16.14 -2.13 -1.46
C ALA A 98 14.82 -2.82 -1.10
N PRO A 99 14.70 -3.42 0.09
CA PRO A 99 13.42 -3.88 0.62
C PRO A 99 12.47 -2.72 0.83
N VAL A 100 11.19 -2.93 0.53
CA VAL A 100 10.11 -1.97 0.82
C VAL A 100 9.23 -2.53 1.92
N ALA A 101 8.98 -1.74 2.95
CA ALA A 101 7.98 -2.02 3.98
C ALA A 101 6.90 -0.94 3.97
N GLY A 102 5.78 -1.22 4.60
CA GLY A 102 4.70 -0.26 4.73
C GLY A 102 3.86 -0.51 5.97
N THR A 103 3.31 0.56 6.51
CA THR A 103 2.41 0.52 7.67
C THR A 103 1.23 1.47 7.49
N ALA A 104 0.12 1.19 8.15
CA ALA A 104 -1.02 2.09 8.24
C ALA A 104 -1.02 2.78 9.60
N MET A 105 -0.98 4.10 9.56
CA MET A 105 -1.02 4.97 10.72
C MET A 105 -2.43 5.52 10.90
N GLY A 106 -2.83 5.74 12.15
CA GLY A 106 -4.07 6.38 12.50
C GLY A 106 -3.88 7.56 13.42
N LEU A 107 -4.91 8.39 13.53
CA LEU A 107 -4.99 9.50 14.45
C LEU A 107 -6.34 9.46 15.18
N ILE A 108 -6.29 9.67 16.49
CA ILE A 108 -7.45 9.99 17.30
C ILE A 108 -7.18 11.36 17.94
N LYS A 109 -8.12 12.30 17.79
CA LYS A 109 -7.98 13.67 18.28
C LYS A 109 -9.23 14.10 19.03
N GLU A 110 -9.06 14.52 20.29
CA GLU A 110 -10.13 15.09 21.13
C GLU A 110 -9.69 16.48 21.63
N GLY A 111 -10.30 17.52 21.08
CA GLY A 111 -9.90 18.90 21.37
C GLY A 111 -8.47 19.18 20.95
N ASP A 112 -7.60 19.49 21.92
CA ASP A 112 -6.18 19.74 21.70
C ASP A 112 -5.32 18.48 21.90
N ASP A 113 -5.86 17.45 22.54
CA ASP A 113 -5.17 16.17 22.76
C ASP A 113 -5.27 15.27 21.52
N TYR A 114 -4.21 14.55 21.23
CA TYR A 114 -4.20 13.57 20.15
C TYR A 114 -3.28 12.38 20.43
N VAL A 115 -3.55 11.26 19.76
CA VAL A 115 -2.73 10.05 19.79
C VAL A 115 -2.52 9.54 18.37
N VAL A 116 -1.28 9.27 18.01
CA VAL A 116 -0.93 8.60 16.77
C VAL A 116 -0.87 7.09 17.00
N LEU A 117 -1.61 6.34 16.20
CA LEU A 117 -1.66 4.87 16.23
C LEU A 117 -0.81 4.29 15.11
N THR A 118 -0.14 3.17 15.40
CA THR A 118 0.67 2.42 14.43
C THR A 118 0.03 1.09 14.10
N ASP A 119 0.05 0.72 12.81
CA ASP A 119 -0.50 -0.55 12.30
C ASP A 119 -1.96 -0.76 12.73
N ILE A 120 -2.81 0.18 12.32
CA ILE A 120 -4.20 0.28 12.77
C ILE A 120 -5.05 -0.92 12.33
N ALA A 121 -5.86 -1.41 13.24
CA ALA A 121 -6.90 -2.40 12.97
C ALA A 121 -8.08 -1.80 12.18
N GLY A 122 -8.92 -2.64 11.59
CA GLY A 122 -10.05 -2.18 10.80
C GLY A 122 -11.04 -1.28 11.55
N VAL A 123 -11.22 -1.51 12.85
CA VAL A 123 -12.08 -0.68 13.73
C VAL A 123 -11.46 0.71 13.94
N GLU A 124 -10.14 0.79 14.07
CA GLU A 124 -9.40 2.04 14.25
C GLU A 124 -9.35 2.86 12.96
N ASP A 125 -9.25 2.19 11.80
CA ASP A 125 -9.38 2.81 10.48
C ASP A 125 -10.78 3.43 10.30
N HIS A 126 -11.83 2.73 10.75
CA HIS A 126 -13.21 3.20 10.60
C HIS A 126 -13.57 4.35 11.53
N LEU A 127 -13.14 4.29 12.78
CA LEU A 127 -13.50 5.25 13.85
C LEU A 127 -12.47 6.37 14.01
N GLY A 128 -11.26 6.22 13.49
CA GLY A 128 -10.19 7.21 13.60
C GLY A 128 -10.47 8.48 12.80
N ASP A 129 -9.82 9.56 13.17
CA ASP A 129 -9.95 10.90 12.61
C ASP A 129 -9.10 11.14 11.37
N MET A 130 -8.04 10.38 11.23
CA MET A 130 -7.18 10.31 10.05
C MET A 130 -6.61 8.90 9.94
N ASP A 131 -6.48 8.41 8.73
CA ASP A 131 -5.61 7.29 8.41
C ASP A 131 -4.67 7.66 7.28
N PHE A 132 -3.43 7.21 7.38
CA PHE A 132 -2.54 7.24 6.25
C PHE A 132 -1.69 6.00 6.15
N LYS A 133 -1.47 5.59 4.94
CA LYS A 133 -0.65 4.44 4.57
C LYS A 133 0.63 4.96 3.98
N VAL A 134 1.75 4.57 4.56
CA VAL A 134 3.06 4.97 4.12
C VAL A 134 3.90 3.73 3.85
N ALA A 135 4.55 3.71 2.71
CA ALA A 135 5.49 2.67 2.31
C ALA A 135 6.80 3.30 1.86
N GLY A 136 7.90 2.59 2.09
CA GLY A 136 9.21 3.10 1.71
C GLY A 136 10.33 2.12 1.98
N THR A 137 11.53 2.59 1.71
CA THR A 137 12.80 1.95 2.03
C THR A 137 13.47 2.66 3.22
N ALA A 138 14.64 2.20 3.63
CA ALA A 138 15.46 2.92 4.61
C ALA A 138 15.83 4.34 4.16
N ASP A 139 15.89 4.59 2.85
CA ASP A 139 16.32 5.86 2.27
C ASP A 139 15.19 6.86 2.09
N GLY A 140 13.92 6.40 1.98
CA GLY A 140 12.80 7.31 1.79
C GLY A 140 11.47 6.65 1.47
N ILE A 141 10.44 7.48 1.39
CA ILE A 141 9.07 7.08 1.11
C ILE A 141 8.90 6.84 -0.39
N THR A 142 8.32 5.70 -0.75
CA THR A 142 8.01 5.33 -2.14
C THR A 142 6.54 5.50 -2.49
N ALA A 143 5.65 5.39 -1.50
CA ALA A 143 4.22 5.65 -1.68
C ALA A 143 3.57 6.14 -0.38
N LEU A 144 2.57 7.01 -0.54
CA LEU A 144 1.77 7.54 0.56
C LEU A 144 0.33 7.71 0.08
N GLN A 145 -0.59 7.30 0.93
CA GLN A 145 -2.03 7.57 0.77
C GLN A 145 -2.57 8.04 2.11
N MET A 146 -3.29 9.14 2.12
CA MET A 146 -3.84 9.74 3.34
C MET A 146 -5.33 10.06 3.15
N ASP A 147 -6.12 9.77 4.19
CA ASP A 147 -7.51 10.18 4.33
C ASP A 147 -7.67 10.93 5.64
N ILE A 148 -8.08 12.20 5.56
CA ILE A 148 -8.29 13.08 6.71
C ILE A 148 -9.78 13.33 6.83
N LYS A 149 -10.38 12.94 7.95
CA LYS A 149 -11.81 13.01 8.22
C LYS A 149 -12.21 14.21 9.07
N ILE A 150 -11.21 14.90 9.65
CA ILE A 150 -11.41 16.08 10.53
C ILE A 150 -10.61 17.29 10.03
N THR A 151 -10.90 18.47 10.58
CA THR A 151 -10.08 19.66 10.44
C THR A 151 -9.03 19.73 11.55
N GLY A 152 -7.94 20.49 11.34
CA GLY A 152 -6.95 20.77 12.39
C GLY A 152 -5.85 19.69 12.54
N VAL A 153 -5.58 18.90 11.52
CA VAL A 153 -4.36 18.10 11.44
C VAL A 153 -3.20 19.06 11.11
N THR A 154 -2.21 19.15 12.00
CA THR A 154 -1.07 20.06 11.87
C THR A 154 0.15 19.37 11.29
N PHE A 155 1.15 20.16 10.87
CA PHE A 155 2.42 19.61 10.39
C PHE A 155 3.18 18.84 11.48
N GLU A 156 3.03 19.24 12.75
CA GLU A 156 3.62 18.55 13.88
C GLU A 156 3.06 17.13 14.01
N ILE A 157 1.73 16.98 13.93
CA ILE A 157 1.06 15.66 13.97
C ILE A 157 1.55 14.78 12.81
N LEU A 158 1.64 15.32 11.60
CA LEU A 158 2.11 14.58 10.43
C LEU A 158 3.57 14.17 10.55
N THR A 159 4.42 15.04 11.10
CA THR A 159 5.84 14.75 11.33
C THR A 159 5.99 13.62 12.34
N GLU A 160 5.30 13.71 13.48
CA GLU A 160 5.30 12.67 14.50
C GLU A 160 4.83 11.32 13.94
N ALA A 161 3.74 11.34 13.17
CA ALA A 161 3.20 10.13 12.55
C ALA A 161 4.18 9.49 11.55
N LEU A 162 4.89 10.28 10.75
CA LEU A 162 5.92 9.78 9.83
C LEU A 162 7.16 9.23 10.57
N GLU A 163 7.58 9.89 11.64
CA GLU A 163 8.68 9.40 12.48
C GLU A 163 8.31 8.08 13.18
N GLN A 164 7.06 7.97 13.64
CA GLN A 164 6.55 6.74 14.24
C GLN A 164 6.44 5.61 13.20
N ALA A 165 5.94 5.90 12.00
CA ALA A 165 5.87 4.96 10.89
C ALA A 165 7.26 4.44 10.46
N ARG A 166 8.30 5.28 10.55
CA ARG A 166 9.68 4.89 10.23
C ARG A 166 10.26 3.86 11.20
N LYS A 167 9.74 3.80 12.42
CA LYS A 167 10.20 2.88 13.48
C LYS A 167 9.43 1.55 13.44
N ALA A 168 8.25 1.55 12.84
CA ALA A 168 7.41 0.38 12.67
C ALA A 168 7.90 -0.53 11.54
#